data_d9cf74bf9d3173a095ff0df717a90d36
#
_entry.id   d9cf74bf9d3173a095ff0df717a90d36
#
_cell.length_a   1.000
_cell.length_b   1.000
_cell.length_c   1.000
_cell.angle_alpha   90.00
_cell.angle_beta   90.00
_cell.angle_gamma   90.00
#
_symmetry.space_group_name_H-M   'P 1'
#
loop_
_entity.id
_entity.type
_entity.pdbx_description
1 polymer ?
#
loop_
_entity_poly.entity_id
_entity_poly.type
_entity_poly.pdbx_seq_one_letter_code
_entity_poly.pdbx_strand_id
1 'polypeptide(L)'
;VDEANALLPRLEAAFVAMDGRRRELDRRVDRIKILDALWGEKVQEPENPDREEFLAERAGVRRVLQDIERVVDERILPLGVRFPQGGLEHGLVDFPTTYRGRMVFLCWKRGETEVTAWHEVDGGFRGRRPLTPEQAARMGREGDRN
;
A
#
# COMPACT_ATOMS: atom_id res chain seq x y z
N VAL A 1 18.99 -8.06 0.39
CA VAL A 1 18.77 -6.80 1.17
C VAL A 1 19.18 -5.57 0.37
N ASP A 2 20.35 -5.59 -0.25
CA ASP A 2 20.84 -4.44 -1.04
C ASP A 2 19.91 -4.10 -2.22
N GLU A 3 19.39 -5.13 -2.90
CA GLU A 3 18.43 -4.96 -3.98
C GLU A 3 17.13 -4.31 -3.48
N ALA A 4 16.65 -4.74 -2.31
CA ALA A 4 15.47 -4.15 -1.70
C ALA A 4 15.71 -2.68 -1.34
N ASN A 5 16.85 -2.37 -0.71
CA ASN A 5 17.21 -1.00 -0.37
C ASN A 5 17.31 -0.10 -1.62
N ALA A 6 17.80 -0.64 -2.73
CA ALA A 6 17.89 0.10 -3.99
C ALA A 6 16.52 0.49 -4.58
N LEU A 7 15.44 -0.22 -4.20
CA LEU A 7 14.08 0.07 -4.65
C LEU A 7 13.36 1.12 -3.80
N LEU A 8 13.85 1.44 -2.60
CA LEU A 8 13.16 2.34 -1.68
C LEU A 8 12.88 3.73 -2.28
N PRO A 9 13.79 4.37 -3.02
CA PRO A 9 13.48 5.67 -3.64
C PRO A 9 12.29 5.59 -4.62
N ARG A 10 12.15 4.51 -5.36
CA ARG A 10 11.02 4.30 -6.28
C ARG A 10 9.71 4.09 -5.53
N LEU A 11 9.75 3.35 -4.43
CA LEU A 11 8.58 3.13 -3.57
C LEU A 11 8.14 4.43 -2.91
N GLU A 12 9.08 5.21 -2.36
CA GLU A 12 8.77 6.52 -1.80
C GLU A 12 8.11 7.44 -2.83
N ALA A 13 8.66 7.52 -4.03
CA ALA A 13 8.10 8.33 -5.10
C ALA A 13 6.68 7.89 -5.48
N ALA A 14 6.42 6.58 -5.52
CA ALA A 14 5.09 6.05 -5.79
C ALA A 14 4.09 6.40 -4.68
N PHE A 15 4.49 6.28 -3.41
CA PHE A 15 3.64 6.68 -2.28
C PHE A 15 3.36 8.19 -2.29
N VAL A 16 4.34 9.03 -2.59
CA VAL A 16 4.14 10.48 -2.75
C VAL A 16 3.13 10.77 -3.86
N ALA A 17 3.22 10.06 -4.99
CA ALA A 17 2.25 10.20 -6.08
C ALA A 17 0.82 9.83 -5.67
N MET A 18 0.66 8.91 -4.72
CA MET A 18 -0.65 8.52 -4.20
C MET A 18 -1.20 9.45 -3.11
N ASP A 19 -0.35 10.16 -2.38
CA ASP A 19 -0.76 10.98 -1.22
C ASP A 19 -1.85 12.01 -1.56
N GLY A 20 -1.68 12.75 -2.65
CA GLY A 20 -2.66 13.74 -3.09
C GLY A 20 -4.00 13.12 -3.43
N ARG A 21 -3.97 11.97 -4.09
CA ARG A 21 -5.17 11.21 -4.47
C ARG A 21 -5.89 10.64 -3.25
N ARG A 22 -5.15 10.20 -2.24
CA ARG A 22 -5.75 9.71 -0.98
C ARG A 22 -6.44 10.84 -0.23
N ARG A 23 -5.85 12.03 -0.18
CA ARG A 23 -6.50 13.21 0.40
C ARG A 23 -7.77 13.58 -0.35
N GLU A 24 -7.74 13.55 -1.67
CA GLU A 24 -8.95 13.78 -2.47
C GLU A 24 -10.02 12.74 -2.21
N LEU A 25 -9.63 11.45 -2.13
CA LEU A 25 -10.55 10.35 -1.82
C LEU A 25 -11.25 10.58 -0.47
N ASP A 26 -10.48 10.93 0.57
CA ASP A 26 -11.02 11.16 1.91
C ASP A 26 -12.02 12.31 1.92
N ARG A 27 -11.73 13.41 1.23
CA ARG A 27 -12.66 14.54 1.12
C ARG A 27 -13.97 14.16 0.42
N ARG A 28 -13.88 13.40 -0.65
CA ARG A 28 -15.07 12.95 -1.41
C ARG A 28 -15.91 11.96 -0.62
N VAL A 29 -15.27 11.01 0.05
CA VAL A 29 -15.96 10.04 0.91
C VAL A 29 -16.64 10.75 2.08
N ASP A 30 -15.97 11.71 2.72
CA ASP A 30 -16.57 12.50 3.80
C ASP A 30 -17.79 13.28 3.33
N ARG A 31 -17.74 13.86 2.13
CA ARG A 31 -18.88 14.58 1.55
C ARG A 31 -20.05 13.64 1.27
N ILE A 32 -19.77 12.45 0.74
CA ILE A 32 -20.81 11.42 0.52
C ILE A 32 -21.47 11.02 1.84
N LYS A 33 -20.69 10.83 2.90
CA LYS A 33 -21.21 10.52 4.23
C LYS A 33 -22.13 11.61 4.77
N ILE A 34 -21.78 12.88 4.55
CA ILE A 34 -22.64 14.02 4.95
C ILE A 34 -23.95 13.98 4.20
N LEU A 35 -23.94 13.80 2.88
CA LEU A 35 -25.13 13.75 2.06
C LEU A 35 -26.03 12.55 2.42
N ASP A 36 -25.39 11.41 2.71
CA ASP A 36 -26.10 10.21 3.15
C ASP A 36 -26.76 10.42 4.52
N ALA A 37 -26.07 11.07 5.44
CA ALA A 37 -26.62 11.41 6.76
C ALA A 37 -27.81 12.37 6.67
N LEU A 38 -27.78 13.32 5.72
CA LEU A 38 -28.87 14.29 5.51
C LEU A 38 -30.09 13.66 4.87
N TRP A 39 -29.92 12.81 3.88
CA TRP A 39 -30.98 12.36 2.98
C TRP A 39 -31.23 10.86 2.99
N GLY A 40 -30.24 10.05 3.35
CA GLY A 40 -30.29 8.61 3.14
C GLY A 40 -30.53 8.27 1.66
N GLU A 41 -31.40 7.30 1.38
CA GLU A 41 -31.72 6.89 0.01
C GLU A 41 -32.37 8.00 -0.81
N LYS A 42 -32.99 8.99 -0.17
CA LYS A 42 -33.66 10.11 -0.84
C LYS A 42 -32.71 11.00 -1.65
N VAL A 43 -31.39 10.96 -1.38
CA VAL A 43 -30.41 11.76 -2.13
C VAL A 43 -30.41 11.41 -3.62
N GLN A 44 -30.81 10.20 -3.99
CA GLN A 44 -30.85 9.72 -5.37
C GLN A 44 -32.18 10.01 -6.09
N GLU A 45 -33.19 10.53 -5.39
CA GLU A 45 -34.44 10.92 -6.01
C GLU A 45 -34.25 12.07 -7.00
N PRO A 46 -34.96 12.03 -8.18
CA PRO A 46 -34.73 13.03 -9.24
C PRO A 46 -34.95 14.48 -8.82
N GLU A 47 -35.83 14.75 -7.85
CA GLU A 47 -36.13 16.10 -7.36
C GLU A 47 -35.18 16.54 -6.22
N ASN A 48 -34.31 15.67 -5.72
CA ASN A 48 -33.43 16.01 -4.61
C ASN A 48 -32.43 17.08 -5.06
N PRO A 49 -32.30 18.21 -4.31
CA PRO A 49 -31.40 19.30 -4.69
C PRO A 49 -29.91 18.91 -4.64
N ASP A 50 -29.55 17.85 -3.90
CA ASP A 50 -28.16 17.43 -3.73
C ASP A 50 -27.82 16.18 -4.59
N ARG A 51 -28.76 15.72 -5.41
CA ARG A 51 -28.55 14.53 -6.24
C ARG A 51 -27.35 14.64 -7.18
N GLU A 52 -27.22 15.76 -7.88
CA GLU A 52 -26.11 15.95 -8.84
C GLU A 52 -24.77 15.94 -8.13
N GLU A 53 -24.65 16.64 -7.00
CA GLU A 53 -23.45 16.63 -6.19
C GLU A 53 -23.10 15.23 -5.70
N PHE A 54 -24.08 14.49 -5.20
CA PHE A 54 -23.88 13.12 -4.72
C PHE A 54 -23.36 12.20 -5.84
N LEU A 55 -23.95 12.26 -7.02
CA LEU A 55 -23.52 11.46 -8.17
C LEU A 55 -22.12 11.86 -8.65
N ALA A 56 -21.81 13.15 -8.65
CA ALA A 56 -20.49 13.66 -9.01
C ALA A 56 -19.42 13.19 -8.02
N GLU A 57 -19.73 13.20 -6.72
CA GLU A 57 -18.80 12.70 -5.69
C GLU A 57 -18.55 11.20 -5.82
N ARG A 58 -19.59 10.40 -6.10
CA ARG A 58 -19.44 8.96 -6.34
C ARG A 58 -18.56 8.69 -7.56
N ALA A 59 -18.78 9.41 -8.65
CA ALA A 59 -17.96 9.28 -9.86
C ALA A 59 -16.50 9.69 -9.59
N GLY A 60 -16.30 10.73 -8.79
CA GLY A 60 -14.98 11.19 -8.36
C GLY A 60 -14.25 10.14 -7.51
N VAL A 61 -14.94 9.50 -6.58
CA VAL A 61 -14.37 8.40 -5.77
C VAL A 61 -13.87 7.28 -6.67
N ARG A 62 -14.72 6.84 -7.63
CA ARG A 62 -14.34 5.78 -8.56
C ARG A 62 -13.09 6.13 -9.37
N ARG A 63 -13.01 7.36 -9.87
CA ARG A 63 -11.87 7.84 -10.65
C ARG A 63 -10.60 7.88 -9.83
N VAL A 64 -10.67 8.39 -8.59
CA VAL A 64 -9.50 8.46 -7.70
C VAL A 64 -9.00 7.06 -7.34
N LEU A 65 -9.92 6.12 -7.06
CA LEU A 65 -9.54 4.72 -6.81
C LEU A 65 -8.84 4.08 -8.00
N GLN A 66 -9.31 4.36 -9.22
CA GLN A 66 -8.67 3.89 -10.45
C GLN A 66 -7.26 4.50 -10.61
N ASP A 67 -7.09 5.78 -10.27
CA ASP A 67 -5.78 6.44 -10.33
C ASP A 67 -4.79 5.81 -9.33
N ILE A 68 -5.25 5.51 -8.10
CA ILE A 68 -4.43 4.83 -7.09
C ILE A 68 -4.04 3.43 -7.57
N GLU A 69 -5.00 2.67 -8.07
CA GLU A 69 -4.78 1.33 -8.62
C GLU A 69 -3.74 1.34 -9.75
N ARG A 70 -3.81 2.35 -10.62
CA ARG A 70 -2.84 2.51 -11.71
C ARG A 70 -1.42 2.74 -11.19
N VAL A 71 -1.24 3.58 -10.17
CA VAL A 71 0.07 3.79 -9.55
C VAL A 71 0.61 2.49 -8.97
N VAL A 72 -0.22 1.72 -8.26
CA VAL A 72 0.16 0.42 -7.71
C VAL A 72 0.57 -0.55 -8.83
N ASP A 73 -0.26 -0.69 -9.86
CA ASP A 73 -0.03 -1.65 -10.94
C ASP A 73 1.17 -1.30 -11.82
N GLU A 74 1.40 -0.03 -12.09
CA GLU A 74 2.45 0.42 -13.01
C GLU A 74 3.78 0.71 -12.33
N ARG A 75 3.77 1.12 -11.06
CA ARG A 75 4.97 1.62 -10.38
C ARG A 75 5.42 0.80 -9.18
N ILE A 76 4.57 -0.01 -8.59
CA ILE A 76 4.88 -0.77 -7.37
C ILE A 76 4.97 -2.26 -7.64
N LEU A 77 3.91 -2.88 -8.12
CA LEU A 77 3.90 -4.33 -8.36
C LEU A 77 4.97 -4.83 -9.32
N PRO A 78 5.36 -4.08 -10.39
CA PRO A 78 6.46 -4.51 -11.25
C PRO A 78 7.82 -4.62 -10.57
N LEU A 79 7.98 -4.04 -9.38
CA LEU A 79 9.20 -4.15 -8.59
C LEU A 79 9.34 -5.51 -7.88
N GLY A 80 8.32 -6.40 -7.99
CA GLY A 80 8.35 -7.72 -7.37
C GLY A 80 8.03 -7.72 -5.88
N VAL A 81 7.44 -6.65 -5.37
CA VAL A 81 7.02 -6.50 -3.97
C VAL A 81 5.55 -6.86 -3.79
N ARG A 82 5.13 -7.04 -2.54
CA ARG A 82 3.72 -7.20 -2.19
C ARG A 82 3.35 -6.28 -1.03
N PHE A 83 2.05 -6.04 -0.88
CA PHE A 83 1.51 -5.40 0.31
C PHE A 83 1.02 -6.47 1.29
N PRO A 84 1.45 -6.47 2.55
CA PRO A 84 0.77 -7.23 3.59
C PRO A 84 -0.62 -6.64 3.86
N GLN A 85 -1.43 -7.32 4.65
CA GLN A 85 -2.75 -6.81 5.02
C GLN A 85 -2.64 -5.41 5.63
N GLY A 86 -3.40 -4.45 5.08
CA GLY A 86 -3.32 -3.04 5.47
C GLY A 86 -2.04 -2.32 5.01
N GLY A 87 -1.20 -2.98 4.21
CA GLY A 87 0.09 -2.45 3.81
C GLY A 87 0.01 -1.17 2.99
N LEU A 88 -0.91 -1.11 2.04
CA LEU A 88 -1.09 0.08 1.21
C LEU A 88 -1.48 1.31 2.05
N GLU A 89 -2.36 1.12 3.03
CA GLU A 89 -2.83 2.20 3.90
C GLU A 89 -1.76 2.69 4.86
N HIS A 90 -0.93 1.79 5.36
CA HIS A 90 0.07 2.07 6.40
C HIS A 90 1.50 2.21 5.86
N GLY A 91 1.68 2.14 4.55
CA GLY A 91 2.99 2.25 3.92
C GLY A 91 3.90 1.06 4.20
N LEU A 92 3.33 -0.14 4.30
CA LEU A 92 4.08 -1.38 4.54
C LEU A 92 4.30 -2.13 3.22
N VAL A 93 5.53 -2.52 2.95
CA VAL A 93 5.90 -3.25 1.74
C VAL A 93 6.76 -4.45 2.12
N ASP A 94 6.42 -5.60 1.55
CA ASP A 94 7.16 -6.85 1.71
C ASP A 94 7.94 -7.18 0.46
N PHE A 95 9.21 -7.54 0.64
CA PHE A 95 10.08 -8.01 -0.43
C PHE A 95 10.33 -9.50 -0.24
N PRO A 96 9.90 -10.36 -1.19
CA PRO A 96 10.17 -11.79 -1.08
C PRO A 96 11.66 -12.07 -1.22
N THR A 97 12.17 -12.92 -0.36
CA THR A 97 13.55 -13.41 -0.42
C THR A 97 13.62 -14.83 0.16
N THR A 98 14.80 -15.40 0.17
CA THR A 98 15.04 -16.73 0.75
C THR A 98 15.99 -16.63 1.93
N TYR A 99 15.74 -17.47 2.93
CA TYR A 99 16.62 -17.63 4.08
C TYR A 99 16.55 -19.07 4.58
N ARG A 100 17.70 -19.73 4.65
CA ARG A 100 17.82 -21.14 5.05
C ARG A 100 16.88 -22.06 4.26
N GLY A 101 16.84 -21.86 2.93
CA GLY A 101 16.06 -22.70 2.01
C GLY A 101 14.56 -22.46 2.00
N ARG A 102 14.05 -21.46 2.71
CA ARG A 102 12.62 -21.14 2.73
C ARG A 102 12.37 -19.69 2.32
N MET A 103 11.16 -19.42 1.85
CA MET A 103 10.74 -18.06 1.53
C MET A 103 10.45 -17.30 2.82
N VAL A 104 10.96 -16.09 2.88
CA VAL A 104 10.68 -15.10 3.94
C VAL A 104 10.43 -13.74 3.28
N PHE A 105 9.99 -12.76 4.06
CA PHE A 105 9.81 -11.40 3.57
C PHE A 105 10.68 -10.41 4.34
N LEU A 106 11.43 -9.62 3.60
CA LEU A 106 11.97 -8.38 4.12
C LEU A 106 10.82 -7.39 4.25
N CYS A 107 10.75 -6.65 5.34
CA CYS A 107 9.66 -5.74 5.63
C CYS A 107 10.17 -4.31 5.77
N TRP A 108 9.56 -3.42 4.99
CA TRP A 108 9.85 -1.99 5.04
C TRP A 108 8.60 -1.21 5.36
N LYS A 109 8.73 -0.25 6.25
CA LYS A 109 7.67 0.72 6.53
C LYS A 109 8.11 2.08 6.00
N ARG A 110 7.20 2.76 5.31
CA ARG A 110 7.44 4.11 4.78
C ARG A 110 7.98 5.03 5.88
N GLY A 111 9.07 5.72 5.59
CA GLY A 111 9.80 6.55 6.53
C GLY A 111 11.08 5.91 7.07
N GLU A 112 11.24 4.60 6.96
CA GLU A 112 12.51 3.93 7.27
C GLU A 112 13.50 4.18 6.12
N THR A 113 14.75 4.49 6.46
CA THR A 113 15.78 4.82 5.47
C THR A 113 16.36 3.60 4.77
N GLU A 114 16.25 2.43 5.40
CA GLU A 114 16.69 1.14 4.88
C GLU A 114 15.81 0.01 5.41
N VAL A 115 15.91 -1.16 4.79
CA VAL A 115 15.23 -2.36 5.27
C VAL A 115 16.00 -2.90 6.48
N THR A 116 15.34 -2.94 7.64
CA THR A 116 15.92 -3.36 8.92
C THR A 116 15.16 -4.49 9.59
N ALA A 117 14.16 -5.05 8.93
CA ALA A 117 13.31 -6.08 9.51
C ALA A 117 12.89 -7.12 8.48
N TRP A 118 12.48 -8.27 8.97
CA TRP A 118 11.97 -9.38 8.18
C TRP A 118 10.91 -10.15 8.97
N HIS A 119 10.14 -10.96 8.28
CA HIS A 119 9.17 -11.86 8.93
C HIS A 119 8.98 -13.13 8.10
N GLU A 120 8.47 -14.17 8.75
CA GLU A 120 8.03 -15.39 8.08
C GLU A 120 6.81 -15.10 7.19
N VAL A 121 6.51 -16.01 6.24
CA VAL A 121 5.42 -15.83 5.27
C VAL A 121 4.08 -15.53 5.95
N ASP A 122 3.79 -16.18 7.06
CA ASP A 122 2.55 -16.03 7.82
C ASP A 122 2.66 -15.07 9.03
N GLY A 123 3.85 -14.51 9.28
CA GLY A 123 4.10 -13.65 10.43
C GLY A 123 3.49 -12.26 10.34
N GLY A 124 3.43 -11.69 9.15
CA GLY A 124 2.95 -10.34 8.92
C GLY A 124 3.76 -9.29 9.69
N PHE A 125 3.22 -8.06 9.78
CA PHE A 125 3.90 -6.96 10.48
C PHE A 125 4.12 -7.26 11.96
N ARG A 126 3.19 -7.94 12.63
CA ARG A 126 3.30 -8.31 14.04
C ARG A 126 4.41 -9.33 14.32
N GLY A 127 4.73 -10.17 13.33
CA GLY A 127 5.84 -11.12 13.40
C GLY A 127 7.18 -10.54 12.97
N ARG A 128 7.26 -9.24 12.78
CA ARG A 128 8.43 -8.52 12.33
C ARG A 128 9.59 -8.66 13.31
N ARG A 129 10.75 -9.06 12.80
CA ARG A 129 11.98 -9.27 13.58
C ARG A 129 13.09 -8.34 13.07
N PRO A 130 13.97 -7.87 13.95
CA PRO A 130 15.16 -7.14 13.51
C PRO A 130 16.02 -8.01 12.59
N LEU A 131 16.53 -7.41 11.52
CA LEU A 131 17.43 -8.03 10.57
C LEU A 131 18.87 -7.89 11.07
N THR A 132 19.52 -9.00 11.38
CA THR A 132 20.93 -8.98 11.77
C THR A 132 21.83 -8.88 10.54
N PRO A 133 23.10 -8.36 10.71
CA PRO A 133 24.06 -8.33 9.60
C PRO A 133 24.34 -9.71 9.01
N GLU A 134 24.36 -10.75 9.82
CA GLU A 134 24.56 -12.12 9.37
C GLU A 134 23.39 -12.61 8.51
N GLN A 135 22.17 -12.36 8.94
CA GLN A 135 20.98 -12.69 8.16
C GLN A 135 20.94 -11.92 6.83
N ALA A 136 21.24 -10.63 6.87
CA ALA A 136 21.29 -9.78 5.67
C ALA A 136 22.32 -10.30 4.67
N ALA A 137 23.46 -10.78 5.13
CA ALA A 137 24.51 -11.32 4.27
C ALA A 137 24.11 -12.64 3.60
N ARG A 138 23.20 -13.41 4.20
CA ARG A 138 22.79 -14.74 3.72
C ARG A 138 21.50 -14.73 2.90
N MET A 139 20.62 -13.78 3.13
CA MET A 139 19.32 -13.75 2.45
C MET A 139 19.45 -13.55 0.94
N GLY A 140 18.68 -14.33 0.18
CA GLY A 140 18.63 -14.23 -1.27
C GLY A 140 19.83 -14.79 -2.02
N ARG A 141 20.73 -15.53 -1.35
CA ARG A 141 21.91 -16.14 -1.99
C ARG A 141 21.66 -17.62 -2.31
N GLU A 142 22.16 -18.06 -3.48
CA GLU A 142 21.99 -19.44 -3.95
C GLU A 142 22.62 -20.50 -3.04
N GLY A 143 23.54 -20.14 -2.16
CA GLY A 143 24.21 -21.04 -1.20
C GLY A 143 23.45 -21.26 0.10
N ASP A 144 22.27 -20.69 0.27
CA ASP A 144 21.52 -20.70 1.55
C ASP A 144 20.62 -21.95 1.70
N ARG A 145 20.87 -23.00 0.92
CA ARG A 145 20.06 -24.22 0.90
C ARG A 145 20.49 -25.30 1.92
N ASN A 146 21.12 -24.92 3.02
CA ASN A 146 21.45 -25.85 4.08
C ASN A 146 20.91 -25.40 5.41
#